data_38fef70c9f6035cd9636f1e6aeba8796
#
_entry.id   38fef70c9f6035cd9636f1e6aeba8796
#
_cell.length_a   1.000
_cell.length_b   1.000
_cell.length_c   1.000
_cell.angle_alpha   90.00
_cell.angle_beta   90.00
_cell.angle_gamma   90.00
#
_symmetry.space_group_name_H-M   'P 1'
#
loop_
_entity.id
_entity.type
_entity.pdbx_description
1 polymer ?
#
loop_
_entity_poly.entity_id
_entity_poly.type
_entity_poly.pdbx_seq_one_letter_code
_entity_poly.pdbx_strand_id
1 'polypeptide(L)'
;MMIYRSIRWRRFILFITSIFICSPLTFASTLKEKSNLNREKGAIYLEDFAEEPIILMALKQVPIYVSPQGKRSVGQLRKGKKVTVIAVLNNQFLIKGLALHGQVKGWVTKLALEKLDKRFSDNLRILSKRKKIVDDLIKNQQIALGMNASEVIASMGKPDKKKSKLDRKGRSDVYEYSTFERVAQYKLRRDGLGNLFKQKYYVKMETGKLSVKFNNNIVESIEETEGNPLGGQNVKIVPMPLELF
;
A
#
# COMPACT_ATOMS: atom_id res chain seq x y z
N MET A 1 -78.04 3.72 -49.07
CA MET A 1 -78.07 2.71 -47.99
C MET A 1 -76.63 2.25 -47.80
N MET A 2 -75.95 2.96 -46.94
CA MET A 2 -74.51 2.76 -46.72
C MET A 2 -74.33 2.03 -45.41
N ILE A 3 -73.60 0.88 -45.47
CA ILE A 3 -73.29 0.07 -44.32
C ILE A 3 -71.86 0.44 -43.85
N TYR A 4 -71.78 1.11 -42.69
CA TYR A 4 -70.50 1.48 -42.04
C TYR A 4 -69.99 0.29 -41.28
N ARG A 5 -68.80 -0.24 -41.67
CA ARG A 5 -68.05 -1.31 -40.99
C ARG A 5 -67.13 -0.66 -40.02
N SER A 6 -67.34 -0.78 -38.71
CA SER A 6 -66.47 -0.33 -37.63
C SER A 6 -65.28 -1.26 -37.45
N ILE A 7 -64.10 -0.74 -37.68
CA ILE A 7 -62.86 -1.43 -37.40
C ILE A 7 -62.49 -1.16 -35.93
N ARG A 8 -62.55 -2.22 -35.09
CA ARG A 8 -62.08 -2.18 -33.68
C ARG A 8 -60.59 -2.29 -33.65
N TRP A 9 -59.86 -1.21 -33.32
CA TRP A 9 -58.45 -1.22 -33.00
C TRP A 9 -58.23 -1.79 -31.59
N ARG A 10 -57.67 -2.99 -31.51
CA ARG A 10 -57.14 -3.57 -30.27
C ARG A 10 -55.84 -2.86 -29.95
N ARG A 11 -55.85 -2.03 -28.92
CA ARG A 11 -54.63 -1.46 -28.33
C ARG A 11 -53.82 -2.57 -27.63
N PHE A 12 -52.72 -2.99 -28.22
CA PHE A 12 -51.68 -3.77 -27.55
C PHE A 12 -50.93 -2.82 -26.62
N ILE A 13 -51.17 -2.97 -25.32
CA ILE A 13 -50.36 -2.30 -24.27
C ILE A 13 -49.12 -3.20 -24.08
N LEU A 14 -47.99 -2.77 -24.64
CA LEU A 14 -46.68 -3.32 -24.35
C LEU A 14 -46.26 -2.84 -22.96
N PHE A 15 -46.34 -3.72 -21.98
CA PHE A 15 -45.72 -3.53 -20.69
C PHE A 15 -44.19 -3.67 -20.88
N ILE A 16 -43.49 -2.56 -20.99
CA ILE A 16 -42.02 -2.51 -20.87
C ILE A 16 -41.71 -2.60 -19.39
N THR A 17 -41.43 -3.80 -18.90
CA THR A 17 -40.81 -4.00 -17.58
C THR A 17 -39.38 -3.51 -17.66
N SER A 18 -39.17 -2.27 -17.21
CA SER A 18 -37.81 -1.72 -16.96
C SER A 18 -37.19 -2.49 -15.83
N ILE A 19 -36.32 -3.45 -16.18
CA ILE A 19 -35.42 -4.11 -15.21
C ILE A 19 -34.37 -3.08 -14.84
N PHE A 20 -34.56 -2.41 -13.71
CA PHE A 20 -33.53 -1.58 -13.06
C PHE A 20 -32.46 -2.50 -12.56
N ILE A 21 -31.44 -2.75 -13.40
CA ILE A 21 -30.20 -3.42 -12.97
C ILE A 21 -29.49 -2.41 -12.06
N CYS A 22 -29.75 -2.54 -10.76
CA CYS A 22 -28.98 -1.87 -9.72
C CYS A 22 -27.59 -2.51 -9.71
N SER A 23 -26.69 -1.98 -10.54
CA SER A 23 -25.26 -2.34 -10.49
C SER A 23 -24.74 -1.88 -9.13
N PRO A 24 -24.19 -2.78 -8.28
CA PRO A 24 -23.49 -2.33 -7.10
C PRO A 24 -22.30 -1.50 -7.59
N LEU A 25 -22.31 -0.21 -7.29
CA LEU A 25 -21.12 0.63 -7.34
C LEU A 25 -20.09 0.01 -6.39
N THR A 26 -19.33 -0.95 -6.91
CA THR A 26 -18.07 -1.33 -6.28
C THR A 26 -17.22 -0.06 -6.28
N PHE A 27 -17.18 0.59 -5.14
CA PHE A 27 -16.09 1.50 -4.79
C PHE A 27 -14.82 0.64 -4.78
N ALA A 28 -14.28 0.41 -5.97
CA ALA A 28 -12.90 0.05 -6.11
C ALA A 28 -12.12 1.26 -5.60
N SER A 29 -11.74 1.22 -4.32
CA SER A 29 -10.63 2.00 -3.83
C SER A 29 -9.43 1.55 -4.67
N THR A 30 -9.23 2.19 -5.80
CA THR A 30 -7.97 2.16 -6.51
C THR A 30 -6.95 2.74 -5.53
N LEU A 31 -6.32 1.86 -4.73
CA LEU A 31 -5.01 2.09 -4.20
C LEU A 31 -4.19 2.44 -5.43
N LYS A 32 -4.00 3.75 -5.62
CA LYS A 32 -3.19 4.30 -6.68
C LYS A 32 -1.81 3.72 -6.42
N GLU A 33 -1.48 2.64 -7.11
CA GLU A 33 -0.15 2.06 -7.10
C GLU A 33 0.77 3.15 -7.65
N LYS A 34 1.34 3.91 -6.72
CA LYS A 34 2.19 5.05 -7.03
C LYS A 34 3.38 4.48 -7.77
N SER A 35 3.41 4.65 -9.09
CA SER A 35 4.47 4.10 -9.93
C SER A 35 5.82 4.62 -9.43
N ASN A 36 6.64 3.71 -8.91
CA ASN A 36 8.00 4.02 -8.44
C ASN A 36 8.98 4.34 -9.59
N LEU A 37 8.54 4.20 -10.83
CA LEU A 37 9.35 4.33 -12.06
C LEU A 37 10.04 5.69 -12.24
N ASN A 38 9.52 6.77 -11.62
CA ASN A 38 10.07 8.12 -11.76
C ASN A 38 10.49 8.75 -10.42
N ARG A 39 10.81 7.93 -9.42
CA ARG A 39 11.27 8.42 -8.12
C ARG A 39 12.77 8.48 -8.06
N GLU A 40 13.31 9.62 -7.65
CA GLU A 40 14.75 9.80 -7.42
C GLU A 40 15.23 8.95 -6.26
N LYS A 41 16.35 8.24 -6.46
CA LYS A 41 16.95 7.36 -5.43
C LYS A 41 17.38 8.18 -4.22
N GLY A 42 16.90 7.78 -3.04
CA GLY A 42 17.20 8.43 -1.77
C GLY A 42 16.35 9.66 -1.46
N ALA A 43 15.46 10.08 -2.34
CA ALA A 43 14.49 11.13 -2.05
C ALA A 43 13.35 10.62 -1.16
N ILE A 44 12.93 11.45 -0.21
CA ILE A 44 11.82 11.19 0.70
C ILE A 44 10.59 11.86 0.11
N TYR A 45 9.62 11.07 -0.36
CA TYR A 45 8.37 11.59 -0.90
C TYR A 45 7.38 11.84 0.21
N LEU A 46 6.93 13.10 0.34
CA LEU A 46 6.06 13.52 1.44
C LEU A 46 4.67 12.90 1.36
N GLU A 47 4.21 12.60 0.16
CA GLU A 47 2.96 11.88 -0.09
C GLU A 47 2.89 10.47 0.51
N ASP A 48 4.03 9.89 0.89
CA ASP A 48 4.11 8.60 1.58
C ASP A 48 3.83 8.73 3.09
N PHE A 49 3.90 9.96 3.64
CA PHE A 49 3.87 10.23 5.08
C PHE A 49 2.83 11.26 5.50
N ALA A 50 2.35 12.10 4.58
CA ALA A 50 1.38 13.14 4.83
C ALA A 50 0.15 12.98 3.94
N GLU A 51 -1.03 13.07 4.52
CA GLU A 51 -2.30 13.06 3.77
C GLU A 51 -2.53 14.41 3.08
N GLU A 52 -2.12 15.50 3.73
CA GLU A 52 -2.25 16.85 3.20
C GLU A 52 -0.99 17.34 2.49
N PRO A 53 -1.14 18.13 1.42
CA PRO A 53 -0.02 18.69 0.69
C PRO A 53 0.70 19.77 1.50
N ILE A 54 2.02 19.67 1.59
CA ILE A 54 2.86 20.68 2.25
C ILE A 54 3.12 21.83 1.29
N ILE A 55 2.64 23.00 1.65
CA ILE A 55 2.76 24.21 0.84
C ILE A 55 3.77 25.16 1.49
N LEU A 56 4.78 25.57 0.74
CA LEU A 56 5.79 26.54 1.15
C LEU A 56 5.80 27.76 0.22
N MET A 57 6.24 28.91 0.74
CA MET A 57 6.41 30.12 -0.03
C MET A 57 7.85 30.25 -0.53
N ALA A 58 8.01 30.68 -1.77
CA ALA A 58 9.32 31.01 -2.34
C ALA A 58 9.84 32.34 -1.80
N LEU A 59 10.98 32.32 -1.13
CA LEU A 59 11.64 33.52 -0.56
C LEU A 59 12.53 34.23 -1.59
N LYS A 60 13.02 33.51 -2.57
CA LYS A 60 13.93 34.00 -3.61
C LYS A 60 13.51 33.51 -4.99
N GLN A 61 13.91 34.27 -6.01
CA GLN A 61 13.81 33.78 -7.40
C GLN A 61 14.95 32.81 -7.66
N VAL A 62 14.63 31.60 -8.14
CA VAL A 62 15.60 30.55 -8.40
C VAL A 62 15.19 29.69 -9.60
N PRO A 63 16.14 29.09 -10.32
CA PRO A 63 15.84 28.14 -11.37
C PRO A 63 15.24 26.85 -10.78
N ILE A 64 14.33 26.24 -11.55
CA ILE A 64 13.73 24.94 -11.27
C ILE A 64 14.43 23.93 -12.17
N TYR A 65 14.98 22.86 -11.62
CA TYR A 65 15.74 21.84 -12.34
C TYR A 65 14.97 20.55 -12.56
N VAL A 66 15.26 19.86 -13.67
CA VAL A 66 14.68 18.53 -13.96
C VAL A 66 15.15 17.50 -12.95
N SER A 67 16.44 17.56 -12.59
CA SER A 67 17.09 16.61 -11.69
C SER A 67 17.74 17.30 -10.51
N PRO A 68 18.00 16.60 -9.40
CA PRO A 68 18.67 17.16 -8.24
C PRO A 68 20.10 17.60 -8.53
N GLN A 69 20.75 17.08 -9.60
CA GLN A 69 22.10 17.51 -10.00
C GLN A 69 22.14 18.88 -10.68
N GLY A 70 21.00 19.48 -10.99
CA GLY A 70 20.92 20.85 -11.48
C GLY A 70 21.38 21.08 -12.94
N LYS A 71 21.51 20.04 -13.77
CA LYS A 71 22.05 20.16 -15.14
C LYS A 71 21.14 20.86 -16.14
N ARG A 72 19.81 20.76 -16.00
CA ARG A 72 18.82 21.32 -16.92
C ARG A 72 17.72 22.03 -16.16
N SER A 73 17.52 23.32 -16.45
CA SER A 73 16.41 24.11 -15.91
C SER A 73 15.16 23.95 -16.79
N VAL A 74 14.00 23.86 -16.14
CA VAL A 74 12.66 23.79 -16.77
C VAL A 74 11.85 25.05 -16.54
N GLY A 75 12.37 26.00 -15.76
CA GLY A 75 11.69 27.24 -15.48
C GLY A 75 12.33 28.01 -14.34
N GLN A 76 11.72 29.13 -13.98
CA GLN A 76 12.12 29.93 -12.83
C GLN A 76 10.97 30.08 -11.85
N LEU A 77 11.24 29.78 -10.59
CA LEU A 77 10.34 30.08 -9.48
C LEU A 77 10.50 31.53 -9.08
N ARG A 78 9.39 32.29 -9.02
CA ARG A 78 9.39 33.68 -8.58
C ARG A 78 9.21 33.78 -7.07
N LYS A 79 9.83 34.81 -6.47
CA LYS A 79 9.61 35.19 -5.06
C LYS A 79 8.12 35.39 -4.76
N GLY A 80 7.65 34.96 -3.58
CA GLY A 80 6.28 35.12 -3.11
C GLY A 80 5.28 34.09 -3.68
N LYS A 81 5.69 33.18 -4.56
CA LYS A 81 4.81 32.11 -5.08
C LYS A 81 4.74 30.95 -4.10
N LYS A 82 3.51 30.44 -3.88
CA LYS A 82 3.25 29.21 -3.14
C LYS A 82 3.53 28.00 -4.02
N VAL A 83 4.22 27.02 -3.48
CA VAL A 83 4.56 25.76 -4.14
C VAL A 83 4.24 24.58 -3.24
N THR A 84 3.80 23.49 -3.83
CA THR A 84 3.60 22.22 -3.11
C THR A 84 4.91 21.43 -3.11
N VAL A 85 5.39 21.04 -1.94
CA VAL A 85 6.56 20.17 -1.79
C VAL A 85 6.13 18.71 -1.97
N ILE A 86 6.75 18.02 -2.91
CA ILE A 86 6.46 16.63 -3.24
C ILE A 86 7.47 15.70 -2.58
N ALA A 87 8.76 16.06 -2.64
CA ALA A 87 9.82 15.25 -2.06
C ALA A 87 10.99 16.10 -1.54
N VAL A 88 11.76 15.50 -0.66
CA VAL A 88 12.97 16.09 -0.06
C VAL A 88 14.17 15.19 -0.35
N LEU A 89 15.25 15.77 -0.84
CA LEU A 89 16.52 15.09 -1.05
C LEU A 89 17.67 15.99 -0.59
N ASN A 90 18.33 15.61 0.49
CA ASN A 90 19.42 16.37 1.09
C ASN A 90 19.04 17.86 1.30
N ASN A 91 19.64 18.75 0.49
CA ASN A 91 19.41 20.20 0.55
C ASN A 91 18.49 20.72 -0.58
N GLN A 92 17.68 19.87 -1.18
CA GLN A 92 16.79 20.19 -2.29
C GLN A 92 15.37 19.71 -2.04
N PHE A 93 14.41 20.42 -2.64
CA PHE A 93 13.01 20.05 -2.66
C PHE A 93 12.54 19.82 -4.08
N LEU A 94 11.83 18.72 -4.30
CA LEU A 94 11.00 18.53 -5.49
C LEU A 94 9.69 19.25 -5.25
N ILE A 95 9.41 20.24 -6.07
CA ILE A 95 8.22 21.08 -5.94
C ILE A 95 7.30 20.96 -7.17
N LYS A 96 6.03 21.27 -6.95
CA LYS A 96 5.04 21.53 -7.99
C LYS A 96 4.47 22.91 -7.76
N GLY A 97 4.49 23.76 -8.79
CA GLY A 97 4.01 25.15 -8.67
C GLY A 97 3.88 25.83 -10.02
N LEU A 98 3.40 27.09 -9.98
CA LEU A 98 3.29 27.93 -11.15
C LEU A 98 4.62 28.63 -11.41
N ALA A 99 5.26 28.32 -12.54
CA ALA A 99 6.40 29.06 -13.09
C ALA A 99 5.90 30.11 -14.11
N LEU A 100 6.84 30.77 -14.79
CA LEU A 100 6.52 31.81 -15.80
C LEU A 100 5.58 31.32 -16.92
N HIS A 101 5.73 30.06 -17.35
CA HIS A 101 5.08 29.50 -18.53
C HIS A 101 4.10 28.38 -18.19
N GLY A 102 3.56 28.35 -16.97
CA GLY A 102 2.59 27.34 -16.56
C GLY A 102 3.00 26.51 -15.34
N GLN A 103 2.29 25.41 -15.11
CA GLN A 103 2.56 24.52 -13.99
C GLN A 103 3.81 23.67 -14.27
N VAL A 104 4.79 23.72 -13.36
CA VAL A 104 6.07 23.02 -13.48
C VAL A 104 6.29 22.15 -12.24
N LYS A 105 6.89 20.99 -12.46
CA LYS A 105 7.42 20.09 -11.42
C LYS A 105 8.94 20.03 -11.59
N GLY A 106 9.69 20.24 -10.54
CA GLY A 106 11.15 20.16 -10.57
C GLY A 106 11.82 20.43 -9.25
N TRP A 107 13.15 20.35 -9.25
CA TRP A 107 13.99 20.47 -8.07
C TRP A 107 14.45 21.91 -7.86
N VAL A 108 14.36 22.38 -6.62
CA VAL A 108 14.86 23.68 -6.19
C VAL A 108 15.69 23.52 -4.92
N THR A 109 16.61 24.48 -4.70
CA THR A 109 17.38 24.49 -3.46
C THR A 109 16.49 24.83 -2.26
N LYS A 110 16.72 24.17 -1.11
CA LYS A 110 16.01 24.39 0.15
C LYS A 110 16.05 25.86 0.60
N LEU A 111 17.16 26.55 0.36
CA LEU A 111 17.36 27.96 0.74
C LEU A 111 16.45 28.94 -0.01
N ALA A 112 15.80 28.51 -1.07
CA ALA A 112 14.89 29.34 -1.84
C ALA A 112 13.47 29.37 -1.30
N LEU A 113 13.14 28.44 -0.43
CA LEU A 113 11.81 28.29 0.15
C LEU A 113 11.82 28.67 1.64
N GLU A 114 10.63 28.93 2.16
CA GLU A 114 10.37 29.11 3.56
C GLU A 114 10.93 27.91 4.36
N LYS A 115 11.45 28.20 5.55
CA LYS A 115 12.00 27.15 6.41
C LYS A 115 10.87 26.27 6.94
N LEU A 116 11.02 24.97 6.75
CA LEU A 116 10.21 23.98 7.44
C LEU A 116 10.44 24.09 8.96
N ASP A 117 9.39 23.88 9.73
CA ASP A 117 9.51 23.78 11.18
C ASP A 117 10.56 22.73 11.56
N LYS A 118 11.26 23.00 12.66
CA LYS A 118 12.32 22.10 13.16
C LYS A 118 11.75 20.72 13.50
N ARG A 119 10.59 20.67 14.17
CA ARG A 119 9.91 19.41 14.51
C ARG A 119 9.60 18.61 13.26
N PHE A 120 9.03 19.22 12.25
CA PHE A 120 8.75 18.59 10.98
C PHE A 120 10.01 18.01 10.32
N SER A 121 11.10 18.77 10.30
CA SER A 121 12.38 18.30 9.72
C SER A 121 12.97 17.11 10.49
N ASP A 122 12.85 17.09 11.82
CA ASP A 122 13.32 16.00 12.65
C ASP A 122 12.43 14.74 12.50
N ASN A 123 11.10 14.91 12.51
CA ASN A 123 10.15 13.83 12.26
C ASN A 123 10.36 13.20 10.88
N LEU A 124 10.56 14.02 9.85
CA LEU A 124 10.84 13.55 8.50
C LEU A 124 12.11 12.71 8.43
N ARG A 125 13.17 13.09 9.20
CA ARG A 125 14.40 12.31 9.28
C ARG A 125 14.18 10.95 9.97
N ILE A 126 13.38 10.90 11.04
CA ILE A 126 13.02 9.66 11.74
C ILE A 126 12.23 8.74 10.81
N LEU A 127 11.20 9.27 10.15
CA LEU A 127 10.36 8.51 9.20
C LEU A 127 11.17 7.97 8.02
N SER A 128 12.12 8.77 7.51
CA SER A 128 13.04 8.32 6.46
C SER A 128 13.90 7.14 6.87
N LYS A 129 14.45 7.19 8.09
CA LYS A 129 15.23 6.08 8.65
C LYS A 129 14.36 4.84 8.84
N ARG A 130 13.15 5.03 9.40
CA ARG A 130 12.17 3.97 9.58
C ARG A 130 11.83 3.30 8.23
N LYS A 131 11.53 4.10 7.20
CA LYS A 131 11.22 3.60 5.86
C LYS A 131 12.32 2.70 5.32
N LYS A 132 13.59 3.10 5.42
CA LYS A 132 14.72 2.27 4.97
C LYS A 132 14.77 0.92 5.68
N ILE A 133 14.59 0.92 7.01
CA ILE A 133 14.59 -0.31 7.80
C ILE A 133 13.43 -1.22 7.35
N VAL A 134 12.23 -0.65 7.16
CA VAL A 134 11.05 -1.39 6.73
C VAL A 134 11.22 -1.93 5.30
N ASP A 135 11.72 -1.12 4.37
CA ASP A 135 11.98 -1.55 2.99
C ASP A 135 12.98 -2.72 2.95
N ASP A 136 14.03 -2.69 3.80
CA ASP A 136 15.00 -3.80 3.92
C ASP A 136 14.35 -5.06 4.52
N LEU A 137 13.48 -4.92 5.53
CA LEU A 137 12.73 -6.04 6.10
C LEU A 137 11.79 -6.68 5.07
N ILE A 138 11.03 -5.87 4.34
CA ILE A 138 10.13 -6.35 3.27
C ILE A 138 10.93 -7.11 2.20
N LYS A 139 12.07 -6.56 1.77
CA LYS A 139 12.93 -7.19 0.76
C LYS A 139 13.45 -8.55 1.21
N ASN A 140 13.71 -8.72 2.50
CA ASN A 140 14.21 -9.95 3.09
C ASN A 140 13.08 -10.88 3.60
N GLN A 141 11.81 -10.55 3.34
CA GLN A 141 10.63 -11.30 3.84
C GLN A 141 10.65 -11.47 5.37
N GLN A 142 11.05 -10.42 6.08
CA GLN A 142 11.13 -10.37 7.53
C GLN A 142 10.06 -9.48 8.11
N ILE A 143 9.65 -9.76 9.34
CA ILE A 143 8.74 -8.93 10.11
C ILE A 143 9.42 -8.44 11.39
N ALA A 144 8.91 -7.32 11.93
CA ALA A 144 9.44 -6.73 13.13
C ALA A 144 8.33 -6.08 13.96
N LEU A 145 8.57 -5.93 15.26
CA LEU A 145 7.71 -5.14 16.13
C LEU A 145 7.68 -3.68 15.65
N GLY A 146 6.52 -3.03 15.68
CA GLY A 146 6.36 -1.65 15.21
C GLY A 146 6.07 -1.50 13.71
N MET A 147 6.07 -2.57 12.92
CA MET A 147 5.53 -2.54 11.55
C MET A 147 4.01 -2.40 11.56
N ASN A 148 3.44 -1.77 10.54
CA ASN A 148 1.99 -1.75 10.38
C ASN A 148 1.49 -2.99 9.59
N ALA A 149 0.18 -3.23 9.61
CA ALA A 149 -0.40 -4.41 8.97
C ALA A 149 -0.17 -4.48 7.45
N SER A 150 -0.12 -3.33 6.76
CA SER A 150 0.19 -3.29 5.32
C SER A 150 1.65 -3.61 5.02
N GLU A 151 2.59 -3.19 5.88
CA GLU A 151 4.01 -3.52 5.79
C GLU A 151 4.25 -5.03 6.02
N VAL A 152 3.53 -5.62 6.99
CA VAL A 152 3.58 -7.08 7.22
C VAL A 152 3.05 -7.85 6.02
N ILE A 153 1.92 -7.43 5.44
CA ILE A 153 1.38 -8.05 4.23
C ILE A 153 2.35 -7.87 3.04
N ALA A 154 3.00 -6.73 2.92
CA ALA A 154 4.00 -6.51 1.88
C ALA A 154 5.22 -7.42 2.03
N SER A 155 5.61 -7.77 3.27
CA SER A 155 6.72 -8.67 3.57
C SER A 155 6.37 -10.14 3.41
N MET A 156 5.27 -10.59 4.02
CA MET A 156 4.92 -12.02 4.14
C MET A 156 3.82 -12.47 3.15
N GLY A 157 3.18 -11.52 2.46
CA GLY A 157 2.00 -11.81 1.67
C GLY A 157 0.71 -11.80 2.50
N LYS A 158 -0.38 -12.26 1.90
CA LYS A 158 -1.68 -12.35 2.59
C LYS A 158 -1.65 -13.43 3.67
N PRO A 159 -2.19 -13.17 4.87
CA PRO A 159 -2.30 -14.19 5.90
C PRO A 159 -3.31 -15.28 5.52
N ASP A 160 -3.09 -16.51 6.00
CA ASP A 160 -4.01 -17.62 5.83
C ASP A 160 -5.31 -17.40 6.61
N LYS A 161 -5.19 -16.80 7.79
CA LYS A 161 -6.34 -16.43 8.64
C LYS A 161 -6.15 -15.04 9.22
N LYS A 162 -7.25 -14.32 9.28
CA LYS A 162 -7.33 -13.01 9.91
C LYS A 162 -8.44 -12.98 10.93
N LYS A 163 -8.13 -12.60 12.17
CA LYS A 163 -9.08 -12.35 13.24
C LYS A 163 -9.01 -10.88 13.62
N SER A 164 -10.15 -10.23 13.74
CA SER A 164 -10.23 -8.83 14.15
C SER A 164 -11.17 -8.70 15.35
N LYS A 165 -10.75 -7.93 16.34
CA LYS A 165 -11.52 -7.61 17.53
C LYS A 165 -11.52 -6.09 17.72
N LEU A 166 -12.69 -5.52 17.95
CA LEU A 166 -12.86 -4.12 18.31
C LEU A 166 -13.45 -4.06 19.72
N ASP A 167 -12.76 -3.41 20.62
CA ASP A 167 -13.20 -3.19 21.98
C ASP A 167 -12.98 -1.72 22.42
N ARG A 168 -13.25 -1.42 23.71
CA ARG A 168 -13.07 -0.06 24.25
C ARG A 168 -11.62 0.41 24.26
N LYS A 169 -10.65 -0.51 24.15
CA LYS A 169 -9.21 -0.20 24.12
C LYS A 169 -8.70 0.05 22.70
N GLY A 170 -9.55 -0.15 21.69
CA GLY A 170 -9.20 0.01 20.29
C GLY A 170 -9.38 -1.28 19.49
N ARG A 171 -8.71 -1.32 18.32
CA ARG A 171 -8.77 -2.45 17.42
C ARG A 171 -7.55 -3.34 17.60
N SER A 172 -7.78 -4.63 17.80
CA SER A 172 -6.73 -5.64 17.76
C SER A 172 -7.00 -6.63 16.62
N ASP A 173 -5.98 -6.90 15.84
CA ASP A 173 -6.01 -7.86 14.73
C ASP A 173 -4.97 -8.96 14.99
N VAL A 174 -5.26 -10.19 14.57
CA VAL A 174 -4.32 -11.32 14.59
C VAL A 174 -4.24 -11.91 13.20
N TYR A 175 -3.04 -11.95 12.63
CA TYR A 175 -2.76 -12.59 11.34
C TYR A 175 -2.01 -13.89 11.58
N GLU A 176 -2.52 -14.98 10.99
CA GLU A 176 -1.93 -16.30 11.10
C GLU A 176 -1.39 -16.73 9.72
N TYR A 177 -0.14 -17.19 9.71
CA TYR A 177 0.54 -17.77 8.55
C TYR A 177 0.95 -19.18 8.89
N SER A 178 0.71 -20.13 7.99
CA SER A 178 1.05 -21.54 8.20
C SER A 178 2.01 -22.03 7.11
N THR A 179 3.04 -22.73 7.52
CA THR A 179 3.93 -23.49 6.62
C THR A 179 3.46 -24.92 6.48
N PHE A 180 3.58 -25.45 5.28
CA PHE A 180 3.14 -26.80 4.98
C PHE A 180 4.21 -27.54 4.19
N GLU A 181 4.42 -28.80 4.54
CA GLU A 181 5.22 -29.72 3.76
C GLU A 181 4.36 -30.81 3.12
N ARG A 182 4.82 -31.31 1.96
CA ARG A 182 4.22 -32.48 1.32
C ARG A 182 4.92 -33.73 1.79
N VAL A 183 4.28 -34.45 2.70
CA VAL A 183 4.81 -35.70 3.23
C VAL A 183 4.24 -36.88 2.43
N ALA A 184 5.14 -37.77 1.98
CA ALA A 184 4.73 -38.96 1.29
C ALA A 184 4.12 -39.97 2.28
N GLN A 185 2.92 -40.44 1.98
CA GLN A 185 2.26 -41.52 2.71
C GLN A 185 1.97 -42.66 1.75
N TYR A 186 1.83 -43.88 2.29
CA TYR A 186 1.56 -45.08 1.54
C TYR A 186 0.27 -45.72 2.02
N LYS A 187 -0.61 -46.04 1.10
CA LYS A 187 -1.86 -46.78 1.35
C LYS A 187 -1.80 -48.09 0.60
N LEU A 188 -2.14 -49.21 1.29
CA LEU A 188 -2.32 -50.48 0.65
C LEU A 188 -3.63 -50.47 -0.18
N ARG A 189 -3.52 -50.79 -1.45
CA ARG A 189 -4.67 -51.01 -2.36
C ARG A 189 -4.59 -52.37 -2.99
N ARG A 190 -5.74 -52.89 -3.43
CA ARG A 190 -5.82 -54.10 -4.25
C ARG A 190 -6.01 -53.68 -5.70
N ASP A 191 -5.32 -54.35 -6.59
CA ASP A 191 -5.54 -54.24 -8.04
C ASP A 191 -6.77 -55.06 -8.48
N GLY A 192 -7.14 -54.98 -9.77
CA GLY A 192 -8.27 -55.74 -10.34
C GLY A 192 -8.10 -57.27 -10.29
N LEU A 193 -6.91 -57.75 -9.98
CA LEU A 193 -6.57 -59.18 -9.83
C LEU A 193 -6.48 -59.60 -8.35
N GLY A 194 -6.75 -58.70 -7.42
CA GLY A 194 -6.74 -58.97 -5.98
C GLY A 194 -5.37 -58.80 -5.30
N ASN A 195 -4.29 -58.46 -6.03
CA ASN A 195 -2.97 -58.29 -5.47
C ASN A 195 -2.86 -57.01 -4.69
N LEU A 196 -2.16 -57.04 -3.55
CA LEU A 196 -1.91 -55.88 -2.72
C LEU A 196 -0.70 -55.08 -3.23
N PHE A 197 -0.88 -53.81 -3.48
CA PHE A 197 0.21 -52.89 -3.81
C PHE A 197 0.18 -51.62 -2.92
N LYS A 198 1.36 -51.02 -2.71
CA LYS A 198 1.50 -49.76 -1.98
C LYS A 198 1.35 -48.60 -2.94
N GLN A 199 0.26 -47.86 -2.82
CA GLN A 199 0.07 -46.61 -3.56
C GLN A 199 0.66 -45.46 -2.75
N LYS A 200 1.62 -44.72 -3.33
CA LYS A 200 2.19 -43.51 -2.78
C LYS A 200 1.23 -42.33 -3.05
N TYR A 201 0.92 -41.55 -2.03
CA TYR A 201 0.20 -40.31 -2.15
C TYR A 201 0.85 -39.27 -1.24
N TYR A 202 0.61 -37.97 -1.53
CA TYR A 202 1.19 -36.88 -0.75
C TYR A 202 0.09 -36.20 0.08
N VAL A 203 0.38 -36.01 1.36
CA VAL A 203 -0.48 -35.27 2.27
C VAL A 203 0.23 -33.95 2.60
N LYS A 204 -0.54 -32.85 2.62
CA LYS A 204 -0.08 -31.55 3.07
C LYS A 204 -0.16 -31.51 4.59
N MET A 205 0.98 -31.50 5.29
CA MET A 205 1.06 -31.41 6.74
C MET A 205 1.53 -30.02 7.15
N GLU A 206 0.87 -29.41 8.14
CA GLU A 206 1.30 -28.15 8.74
C GLU A 206 2.55 -28.43 9.57
N THR A 207 3.64 -27.72 9.25
CA THR A 207 4.95 -27.89 9.91
C THR A 207 5.30 -26.71 10.80
N GLY A 208 4.65 -25.56 10.59
CA GLY A 208 4.89 -24.39 11.43
C GLY A 208 3.77 -23.37 11.30
N LYS A 209 3.65 -22.54 12.34
CA LYS A 209 2.67 -21.47 12.42
C LYS A 209 3.31 -20.21 12.98
N LEU A 210 3.00 -19.09 12.33
CA LEU A 210 3.38 -17.75 12.75
C LEU A 210 2.11 -16.96 13.06
N SER A 211 2.01 -16.37 14.24
CA SER A 211 0.90 -15.53 14.68
C SER A 211 1.42 -14.13 14.97
N VAL A 212 0.91 -13.15 14.24
CA VAL A 212 1.26 -11.73 14.39
C VAL A 212 0.08 -10.98 14.98
N LYS A 213 0.24 -10.42 16.18
CA LYS A 213 -0.78 -9.62 16.85
C LYS A 213 -0.53 -8.14 16.61
N PHE A 214 -1.60 -7.45 16.29
CA PHE A 214 -1.61 -6.00 16.06
C PHE A 214 -2.47 -5.32 17.12
N ASN A 215 -1.98 -4.19 17.59
CA ASN A 215 -2.73 -3.25 18.40
C ASN A 215 -2.80 -1.92 17.63
N ASN A 216 -4.00 -1.43 17.34
CA ASN A 216 -4.22 -0.23 16.54
C ASN A 216 -3.38 -0.23 15.25
N ASN A 217 -3.44 -1.33 14.50
CA ASN A 217 -2.75 -1.52 13.22
C ASN A 217 -1.22 -1.64 13.30
N ILE A 218 -0.61 -1.70 14.48
CA ILE A 218 0.84 -1.84 14.70
C ILE A 218 1.15 -3.20 15.33
N VAL A 219 2.20 -3.87 14.87
CA VAL A 219 2.66 -5.16 15.42
C VAL A 219 3.11 -4.98 16.86
N GLU A 220 2.40 -5.63 17.76
CA GLU A 220 2.65 -5.65 19.20
C GLU A 220 3.41 -6.91 19.63
N SER A 221 3.02 -8.08 19.09
CA SER A 221 3.72 -9.33 19.37
C SER A 221 3.75 -10.26 18.16
N ILE A 222 4.77 -11.10 18.13
CA ILE A 222 5.00 -12.14 17.14
C ILE A 222 5.19 -13.44 17.91
N GLU A 223 4.35 -14.42 17.65
CA GLU A 223 4.39 -15.75 18.24
C GLU A 223 4.68 -16.78 17.16
N GLU A 224 5.59 -17.66 17.43
CA GLU A 224 6.15 -18.60 16.48
C GLU A 224 6.14 -20.01 17.06
N THR A 225 5.72 -21.02 16.27
CA THR A 225 5.87 -22.44 16.63
C THR A 225 7.00 -23.08 15.80
N GLU A 226 7.54 -24.20 16.25
CA GLU A 226 8.56 -24.95 15.52
C GLU A 226 8.18 -25.19 14.05
N GLY A 227 9.19 -25.19 13.17
CA GLY A 227 8.98 -25.35 11.73
C GLY A 227 8.67 -24.06 10.98
N ASN A 228 9.00 -22.96 11.53
CA ASN A 228 8.65 -21.60 11.13
C ASN A 228 9.29 -21.06 9.85
N PRO A 229 8.54 -20.24 9.08
CA PRO A 229 9.05 -19.53 7.92
C PRO A 229 10.10 -18.46 8.22
N LEU A 230 10.20 -17.96 9.45
CA LEU A 230 11.20 -16.94 9.82
C LEU A 230 12.57 -17.50 10.21
N GLY A 231 12.72 -18.82 10.35
CA GLY A 231 14.02 -19.47 10.56
C GLY A 231 14.75 -19.09 11.86
N GLY A 232 14.02 -18.79 12.93
CA GLY A 232 14.63 -18.44 14.23
C GLY A 232 15.36 -17.10 14.25
N GLN A 233 15.01 -16.16 13.40
CA GLN A 233 15.67 -14.85 13.33
C GLN A 233 15.37 -14.00 14.57
N ASN A 234 16.37 -13.25 15.04
CA ASN A 234 16.18 -12.28 16.10
C ASN A 234 15.11 -11.25 15.70
N VAL A 235 14.07 -11.10 16.53
CA VAL A 235 13.01 -10.12 16.31
C VAL A 235 13.61 -8.72 16.34
N LYS A 236 13.54 -8.01 15.21
CA LYS A 236 13.96 -6.62 15.11
C LYS A 236 12.83 -5.71 15.60
N ILE A 237 13.19 -4.52 16.08
CA ILE A 237 12.26 -3.49 16.50
C ILE A 237 12.37 -2.33 15.54
N VAL A 238 11.25 -1.92 14.96
CA VAL A 238 11.14 -0.75 14.09
C VAL A 238 10.50 0.39 14.89
N PRO A 239 11.02 1.62 14.81
CA PRO A 239 10.37 2.77 15.44
C PRO A 239 8.91 2.89 14.97
N MET A 240 8.00 3.22 15.89
CA MET A 240 6.59 3.46 15.55
C MET A 240 6.47 4.55 14.47
N PRO A 241 5.47 4.46 13.58
CA PRO A 241 5.17 5.54 12.66
C PRO A 241 4.79 6.79 13.48
N LEU A 242 5.49 7.89 13.22
CA LEU A 242 5.21 9.20 13.82
C LEU A 242 4.34 10.00 12.85
N GLU A 243 3.41 10.77 13.40
CA GLU A 243 2.72 11.80 12.65
C GLU A 243 3.68 12.96 12.34
N LEU A 244 3.56 13.54 11.15
CA LEU A 244 4.45 14.62 10.70
C LEU A 244 4.13 15.96 11.35
N PHE A 245 2.92 16.12 11.92
CA PHE A 245 2.41 17.35 12.53
C PHE A 245 2.10 17.18 14.01
#